data_6e4f90fa6c2d415c662cc0ac456cbcbb
#
_entry.id   6e4f90fa6c2d415c662cc0ac456cbcbb
#
_cell.length_a   1.000
_cell.length_b   1.000
_cell.length_c   1.000
_cell.angle_alpha   90.00
_cell.angle_beta   90.00
_cell.angle_gamma   90.00
#
_symmetry.space_group_name_H-M   'P 1'
#
loop_
_entity.id
_entity.type
_entity.pdbx_description
1 polymer ?
#
loop_
_entity_poly.entity_id
_entity_poly.type
_entity_poly.pdbx_seq_one_letter_code
_entity_poly.pdbx_strand_id
1 'polypeptide(L)'
;MRKTFLTFVLTLLAGVLFAQQPARVAVAEGTLEGINESGIKTFKGVPFAAPPVGDLRWKAPQPVEKWQGVRQAKEFGPNPMQENIFGDMNFGTKKMSE
;
A
#
# COMPACT_ATOMS: atom_id res chain seq x y z
N MET A 1 45.80 10.70 4.31
CA MET A 1 44.73 10.64 5.34
C MET A 1 43.41 11.32 4.93
N ARG A 2 43.45 12.50 4.32
CA ARG A 2 42.21 13.17 3.86
C ARG A 2 41.44 12.38 2.79
N LYS A 3 42.11 11.78 1.84
CA LYS A 3 41.49 11.02 0.74
C LYS A 3 40.87 9.71 1.20
N THR A 4 41.48 9.01 2.14
CA THR A 4 40.98 7.75 2.71
C THR A 4 39.74 7.99 3.60
N PHE A 5 39.73 9.08 4.35
CA PHE A 5 38.58 9.47 5.16
C PHE A 5 37.36 9.82 4.29
N LEU A 6 37.56 10.58 3.23
CA LEU A 6 36.51 10.94 2.27
C LEU A 6 35.92 9.71 1.57
N THR A 7 36.79 8.75 1.16
CA THR A 7 36.35 7.50 0.56
C THR A 7 35.51 6.65 1.52
N PHE A 8 35.91 6.59 2.78
CA PHE A 8 35.18 5.86 3.82
C PHE A 8 33.81 6.46 4.09
N VAL A 9 33.71 7.78 4.19
CA VAL A 9 32.42 8.50 4.37
C VAL A 9 31.51 8.29 3.15
N LEU A 10 32.04 8.34 1.94
CA LEU A 10 31.27 8.15 0.72
C LEU A 10 30.73 6.72 0.62
N THR A 11 31.50 5.72 1.03
CA THR A 11 31.06 4.31 1.05
C THR A 11 29.98 4.08 2.09
N LEU A 12 30.09 4.71 3.25
CA LEU A 12 29.07 4.63 4.32
C LEU A 12 27.75 5.27 3.87
N LEU A 13 27.83 6.40 3.18
CA LEU A 13 26.65 7.12 2.67
C LEU A 13 25.91 6.32 1.59
N ALA A 14 26.64 5.62 0.71
CA ALA A 14 26.07 4.75 -0.32
C ALA A 14 25.33 3.55 0.28
N GLY A 15 25.82 2.98 1.39
CA GLY A 15 25.16 1.88 2.09
C GLY A 15 23.77 2.23 2.66
N VAL A 16 23.58 3.46 3.09
CA VAL A 16 22.30 3.93 3.65
C VAL A 16 21.23 4.09 2.57
N LEU A 17 21.61 4.45 1.35
CA LEU A 17 20.68 4.64 0.24
C LEU A 17 20.04 3.32 -0.25
N PHE A 18 20.71 2.19 -0.09
CA PHE A 18 20.18 0.88 -0.47
C PHE A 18 19.24 0.26 0.57
N ALA A 19 19.24 0.77 1.81
CA ALA A 19 18.46 0.20 2.92
C ALA A 19 16.97 0.53 2.90
N GLN A 20 16.52 1.43 2.03
CA GLN A 20 15.14 1.93 2.00
C GLN A 20 14.42 1.65 0.68
N GLN A 21 14.50 0.44 0.19
CA GLN A 21 13.71 0.09 -0.99
C GLN A 21 12.24 -0.16 -0.60
N PRO A 22 11.28 0.52 -1.26
CA PRO A 22 9.87 0.26 -1.02
C PRO A 22 9.51 -1.16 -1.45
N ALA A 23 8.56 -1.76 -0.73
CA ALA A 23 8.02 -3.06 -1.10
C ALA A 23 7.15 -2.91 -2.35
N ARG A 24 7.61 -3.39 -3.49
CA ARG A 24 6.84 -3.36 -4.74
C ARG A 24 6.59 -4.75 -5.26
N VAL A 25 5.40 -4.97 -5.80
CA VAL A 25 5.01 -6.21 -6.45
C VAL A 25 4.18 -5.90 -7.70
N ALA A 26 4.49 -6.61 -8.77
CA ALA A 26 3.70 -6.56 -10.00
C ALA A 26 2.63 -7.65 -9.96
N VAL A 27 1.40 -7.26 -10.19
CA VAL A 27 0.26 -8.17 -10.32
C VAL A 27 -0.37 -8.01 -11.72
N ALA A 28 -1.34 -8.85 -12.06
CA ALA A 28 -1.96 -8.82 -13.38
C ALA A 28 -2.59 -7.47 -13.75
N GLU A 29 -3.10 -6.75 -12.76
CA GLU A 29 -3.81 -5.49 -12.91
C GLU A 29 -2.89 -4.26 -12.89
N GLY A 30 -1.66 -4.39 -12.35
CA GLY A 30 -0.69 -3.30 -12.25
C GLY A 30 0.39 -3.53 -11.21
N THR A 31 1.03 -2.48 -10.75
CA THR A 31 2.06 -2.55 -9.72
C THR A 31 1.56 -1.97 -8.41
N LEU A 32 1.84 -2.65 -7.31
CA LEU A 32 1.51 -2.23 -5.95
C LEU A 32 2.76 -1.84 -5.18
N GLU A 33 2.66 -0.81 -4.36
CA GLU A 33 3.70 -0.42 -3.42
C GLU A 33 3.16 -0.49 -1.99
N GLY A 34 3.75 -1.37 -1.20
CA GLY A 34 3.44 -1.56 0.21
C GLY A 34 4.48 -0.96 1.14
N ILE A 35 4.48 -1.41 2.36
CA ILE A 35 5.41 -1.03 3.42
C ILE A 35 6.38 -2.18 3.67
N ASN A 36 7.66 -1.87 3.85
CA ASN A 36 8.65 -2.84 4.29
C ASN A 36 9.06 -2.50 5.73
N GLU A 37 8.61 -3.30 6.66
CA GLU A 37 8.91 -3.15 8.09
C GLU A 37 9.69 -4.38 8.57
N SER A 38 10.92 -4.17 9.03
CA SER A 38 11.77 -5.24 9.58
C SER A 38 11.88 -6.49 8.69
N GLY A 39 11.99 -6.30 7.38
CA GLY A 39 12.07 -7.38 6.40
C GLY A 39 10.73 -7.99 6.01
N ILE A 40 9.63 -7.56 6.60
CA ILE A 40 8.28 -8.00 6.27
C ILE A 40 7.65 -7.00 5.31
N LYS A 41 7.23 -7.49 4.15
CA LYS A 41 6.50 -6.69 3.16
C LYS A 41 5.01 -6.76 3.42
N THR A 42 4.40 -5.62 3.71
CA THR A 42 2.98 -5.50 4.03
C THR A 42 2.25 -4.72 2.96
N PHE A 43 1.16 -5.26 2.46
CA PHE A 43 0.28 -4.61 1.49
C PHE A 43 -1.12 -4.50 2.09
N LYS A 44 -1.66 -3.28 2.13
CA LYS A 44 -2.98 -2.96 2.68
C LYS A 44 -3.84 -2.31 1.62
N GLY A 45 -5.14 -2.58 1.63
CA GLY A 45 -6.06 -1.98 0.68
C GLY A 45 -5.84 -2.45 -0.77
N VAL A 46 -5.40 -3.69 -0.94
CA VAL A 46 -5.25 -4.29 -2.27
C VAL A 46 -6.62 -4.49 -2.88
N PRO A 47 -6.91 -3.93 -4.07
CA PRO A 47 -8.20 -4.13 -4.71
C PRO A 47 -8.34 -5.58 -5.20
N PHE A 48 -9.45 -6.22 -4.90
CA PHE A 48 -9.76 -7.59 -5.32
C PHE A 48 -10.96 -7.69 -6.26
N ALA A 49 -11.74 -6.61 -6.35
CA ALA A 49 -12.88 -6.50 -7.26
C ALA A 49 -13.16 -5.03 -7.57
N ALA A 50 -13.92 -4.78 -8.62
CA ALA A 50 -14.46 -3.44 -8.89
C ALA A 50 -15.38 -3.00 -7.73
N PRO A 51 -15.39 -1.71 -7.33
CA PRO A 51 -16.28 -1.22 -6.28
C PRO A 51 -17.74 -1.53 -6.60
N PRO A 52 -18.52 -2.12 -5.65
CA PRO A 52 -19.93 -2.49 -5.88
C PRO A 52 -20.84 -1.28 -5.71
N VAL A 53 -20.59 -0.22 -6.50
CA VAL A 53 -21.33 1.05 -6.46
C VAL A 53 -22.10 1.26 -7.76
N GLY A 54 -23.13 2.11 -7.73
CA GLY A 54 -23.93 2.41 -8.91
C GLY A 54 -24.56 1.14 -9.51
N ASP A 55 -24.33 0.91 -10.79
CA ASP A 55 -24.90 -0.21 -11.54
C ASP A 55 -24.37 -1.58 -11.08
N LEU A 56 -23.24 -1.63 -10.36
CA LEU A 56 -22.67 -2.86 -9.81
C LEU A 56 -23.23 -3.24 -8.44
N ARG A 57 -24.05 -2.40 -7.86
CA ARG A 57 -24.70 -2.68 -6.58
C ARG A 57 -25.63 -3.89 -6.70
N TRP A 58 -25.53 -4.84 -5.78
CA TRP A 58 -26.29 -6.09 -5.77
C TRP A 58 -25.98 -7.07 -6.91
N LYS A 59 -24.92 -6.82 -7.68
CA LYS A 59 -24.45 -7.73 -8.70
C LYS A 59 -23.28 -8.57 -8.21
N ALA A 60 -22.98 -9.64 -8.92
CA ALA A 60 -21.80 -10.46 -8.68
C ALA A 60 -20.53 -9.60 -8.80
N PRO A 61 -19.48 -9.89 -8.01
CA PRO A 61 -18.22 -9.17 -8.10
C PRO A 61 -17.66 -9.12 -9.51
N GLN A 62 -17.22 -7.95 -9.93
CA GLN A 62 -16.60 -7.75 -11.24
C GLN A 62 -15.08 -7.61 -11.09
N PRO A 63 -14.30 -7.96 -12.13
CA PRO A 63 -12.85 -7.81 -12.11
C PRO A 63 -12.43 -6.38 -11.82
N VAL A 64 -11.28 -6.23 -11.16
CA VAL A 64 -10.65 -4.93 -10.95
C VAL A 64 -10.20 -4.35 -12.28
N GLU A 65 -10.42 -3.06 -12.48
CA GLU A 65 -9.84 -2.34 -13.62
C GLU A 65 -8.32 -2.24 -13.48
N LYS A 66 -7.62 -2.47 -14.58
CA LYS A 66 -6.17 -2.29 -14.63
C LYS A 66 -5.80 -0.83 -14.45
N TRP A 67 -4.74 -0.60 -13.68
CA TRP A 67 -4.22 0.76 -13.47
C TRP A 67 -2.84 0.93 -14.08
N GLN A 68 -2.48 2.18 -14.37
CA GLN A 68 -1.17 2.56 -14.85
C GLN A 68 -0.29 3.01 -13.68
N GLY A 69 1.01 2.71 -13.75
CA GLY A 69 1.97 3.12 -12.74
C GLY A 69 1.87 2.32 -11.45
N VAL A 70 2.27 2.93 -10.35
CA VAL A 70 2.35 2.31 -9.03
C VAL A 70 1.18 2.76 -8.16
N ARG A 71 0.38 1.80 -7.71
CA ARG A 71 -0.72 2.04 -6.77
C ARG A 71 -0.23 1.88 -5.34
N GLN A 72 -0.53 2.85 -4.49
CA GLN A 72 -0.18 2.78 -3.07
C GLN A 72 -1.05 1.77 -2.33
N ALA A 73 -0.41 0.83 -1.64
CA ALA A 73 -1.05 -0.21 -0.84
C ALA A 73 -0.51 -0.17 0.60
N LYS A 74 -0.49 1.03 1.18
CA LYS A 74 0.08 1.30 2.52
C LYS A 74 -0.98 1.44 3.60
N GLU A 75 -2.24 1.65 3.23
CA GLU A 75 -3.36 1.84 4.13
C GLU A 75 -4.55 0.97 3.73
N PHE A 76 -5.36 0.60 4.71
CA PHE A 76 -6.62 -0.09 4.45
C PHE A 76 -7.60 0.79 3.67
N GLY A 77 -8.45 0.15 2.89
CA GLY A 77 -9.57 0.79 2.23
C GLY A 77 -10.62 1.33 3.21
N PRO A 78 -11.65 2.03 2.71
CA PRO A 78 -12.77 2.46 3.54
C PRO A 78 -13.54 1.25 4.10
N ASN A 79 -14.15 1.44 5.25
CA ASN A 79 -15.03 0.43 5.83
C ASN A 79 -16.30 0.28 5.01
N PRO A 80 -16.94 -0.90 4.97
CA PRO A 80 -18.24 -1.07 4.37
C PRO A 80 -19.28 -0.23 5.13
N MET A 81 -20.36 0.13 4.45
CA MET A 81 -21.49 0.86 5.05
C MET A 81 -22.07 0.03 6.19
N GLN A 82 -21.97 0.54 7.41
CA GLN A 82 -22.48 -0.10 8.62
C GLN A 82 -22.68 0.93 9.73
N GLU A 83 -23.60 0.64 10.62
CA GLU A 83 -23.74 1.45 11.83
C GLU A 83 -22.57 1.23 12.79
N ASN A 84 -22.16 2.29 13.44
CA ASN A 84 -21.06 2.27 14.39
C ASN A 84 -21.55 1.77 15.75
N ILE A 85 -21.68 0.44 15.91
CA ILE A 85 -22.30 -0.17 17.10
C ILE A 85 -21.36 -0.10 18.32
N PHE A 86 -20.07 -0.07 18.11
CA PHE A 86 -19.06 -0.16 19.17
C PHE A 86 -18.19 1.12 19.33
N GLY A 87 -18.61 2.25 18.80
CA GLY A 87 -17.87 3.53 18.95
C GLY A 87 -16.41 3.39 18.57
N ASP A 88 -15.53 3.67 19.53
CA ASP A 88 -14.07 3.70 19.35
C ASP A 88 -13.40 2.32 19.17
N MET A 89 -14.15 1.22 19.29
CA MET A 89 -13.62 -0.13 19.04
C MET A 89 -13.44 -0.43 17.54
N ASN A 90 -13.90 0.44 16.67
CA ASN A 90 -13.59 0.32 15.25
C ASN A 90 -12.12 0.70 15.00
N PHE A 91 -11.29 -0.31 14.90
CA PHE A 91 -9.91 -0.17 14.49
C PHE A 91 -9.83 0.31 13.03
N GLY A 92 -9.88 1.58 12.84
CA GLY A 92 -9.77 2.21 11.54
C GLY A 92 -10.85 3.26 11.33
N THR A 93 -10.49 4.48 11.56
CA THR A 93 -11.33 5.69 11.39
C THR A 93 -11.50 6.07 9.92
N LYS A 94 -11.36 5.14 9.00
CA LYS A 94 -11.49 5.47 7.59
C LYS A 94 -12.97 5.60 7.22
N LYS A 95 -13.30 6.70 6.55
CA LYS A 95 -14.64 7.02 6.06
C LYS A 95 -15.29 5.81 5.37
N MET A 96 -16.56 5.55 5.66
CA MET A 96 -17.30 4.49 4.98
C MET A 96 -17.43 4.79 3.49
N SER A 97 -17.36 3.75 2.67
CA SER A 97 -17.64 3.86 1.23
C SER A 97 -19.15 3.90 0.99
N GLU A 98 -19.59 4.81 0.15
CA GLU A 98 -20.97 4.84 -0.36
C GLU A 98 -21.18 3.79 -1.45
#